data_77029099b0892087dd56aea5d3bd7463
#
_entry.id   77029099b0892087dd56aea5d3bd7463
#
_cell.length_a   1.000
_cell.length_b   1.000
_cell.length_c   1.000
_cell.angle_alpha   90.00
_cell.angle_beta   90.00
_cell.angle_gamma   90.00
#
_symmetry.space_group_name_H-M   'P 1'
#
loop_
_entity.id
_entity.type
_entity.pdbx_description
1 polymer ?
#
loop_
_entity_poly.entity_id
_entity_poly.type
_entity_poly.pdbx_seq_one_letter_code
_entity_poly.pdbx_strand_id
1 'polypeptide(L)'
;MSLTVDIEKRLNGFTLQVAFSAEDETLALLGASGCGKSMTLRCIAGIENPDRGRIVLNDQTLFDSEKRIRVLPQKRQVGFMFQNYALFPQMTVRQNIACGARRNRTKAQRESDVDAILARFELEMFQHRLPHELSGGQQQRVALARILISQPQILMLDEPFSALDSHLRFRMEQETRQIIRAFGKTVLLVSHDRDEVYRMADQVGIMVDGQMQRIGSRDQVFGNPGTRQACILTGCKNLSSIRKLDDFHARALDWDIPLTLPLQKETTALGIRMHAVQPGEGENTFLCRVTDVVENPFSYTVMLHPIVAQEHATPIGWEMEKDLWRALASDMLTVHLPVSGILQLKG
;
A
#
# COMPACT_ATOMS: atom_id res chain seq x y z
N MET A 1 5.86 -3.58 -20.62
CA MET A 1 4.74 -2.66 -20.93
C MET A 1 4.87 -1.44 -20.04
N SER A 2 4.63 -0.25 -20.57
CA SER A 2 4.87 0.98 -19.81
C SER A 2 3.57 1.77 -19.62
N LEU A 3 3.37 2.26 -18.41
CA LEU A 3 2.36 3.27 -18.07
C LEU A 3 3.07 4.54 -17.61
N THR A 4 2.74 5.68 -18.21
CA THR A 4 3.18 7.00 -17.72
C THR A 4 1.95 7.83 -17.38
N VAL A 5 1.94 8.39 -16.20
CA VAL A 5 0.86 9.22 -15.66
C VAL A 5 1.47 10.53 -15.17
N ASP A 6 0.93 11.63 -15.63
CA ASP A 6 1.20 12.97 -15.11
C ASP A 6 -0.09 13.77 -15.23
N ILE A 7 -0.82 13.88 -14.13
CA ILE A 7 -2.17 14.44 -14.12
C ILE A 7 -2.43 15.34 -12.92
N GLU A 8 -3.30 16.33 -13.14
CA GLU A 8 -3.90 17.16 -12.12
C GLU A 8 -5.43 17.04 -12.19
N LYS A 9 -6.08 16.89 -11.03
CA LYS A 9 -7.53 16.94 -10.90
C LYS A 9 -7.93 17.66 -9.62
N ARG A 10 -8.77 18.68 -9.74
CA ARG A 10 -9.35 19.39 -8.60
C ARG A 10 -10.49 18.58 -8.02
N LEU A 11 -10.45 18.38 -6.73
CA LEU A 11 -11.47 17.69 -5.96
C LEU A 11 -11.99 18.63 -4.86
N ASN A 12 -13.12 18.28 -4.26
CA ASN A 12 -13.63 19.04 -3.11
C ASN A 12 -12.66 18.84 -1.92
N GLY A 13 -11.94 19.90 -1.56
CA GLY A 13 -11.04 19.93 -0.41
C GLY A 13 -9.54 19.78 -0.73
N PHE A 14 -9.13 19.21 -1.88
CA PHE A 14 -7.73 19.11 -2.28
C PHE A 14 -7.55 18.96 -3.79
N THR A 15 -6.34 19.14 -4.27
CA THR A 15 -5.98 18.89 -5.66
C THR A 15 -5.16 17.62 -5.76
N LEU A 16 -5.64 16.63 -6.53
CA LEU A 16 -4.86 15.48 -6.91
C LEU A 16 -3.81 15.90 -7.94
N GLN A 17 -2.54 15.67 -7.62
CA GLN A 17 -1.40 15.92 -8.50
C GLN A 17 -0.42 14.75 -8.40
N VAL A 18 -0.41 13.89 -9.41
CA VAL A 18 0.39 12.67 -9.39
C VAL A 18 1.16 12.51 -10.70
N ALA A 19 2.45 12.20 -10.57
CA ALA A 19 3.33 11.87 -11.68
C ALA A 19 4.12 10.61 -11.34
N PHE A 20 4.01 9.58 -12.18
CA PHE A 20 4.76 8.33 -12.02
C PHE A 20 4.81 7.53 -13.33
N SER A 21 5.72 6.55 -13.37
CA SER A 21 5.78 5.53 -14.41
C SER A 21 5.83 4.14 -13.77
N ALA A 22 5.32 3.12 -14.48
CA ALA A 22 5.40 1.72 -14.09
C ALA A 22 5.62 0.84 -15.32
N GLU A 23 6.46 -0.20 -15.21
CA GLU A 23 6.83 -1.10 -16.30
C GLU A 23 6.81 -2.54 -15.81
N ASP A 24 5.99 -3.40 -16.44
CA ASP A 24 5.89 -4.86 -16.20
C ASP A 24 6.12 -5.32 -14.74
N GLU A 25 5.60 -4.54 -13.80
CA GLU A 25 5.76 -4.70 -12.36
C GLU A 25 4.46 -4.40 -11.63
N THR A 26 4.38 -4.73 -10.36
CA THR A 26 3.29 -4.34 -9.47
C THR A 26 3.68 -3.06 -8.73
N LEU A 27 3.07 -1.93 -9.12
CA LEU A 27 3.17 -0.68 -8.37
C LEU A 27 1.98 -0.54 -7.44
N ALA A 28 2.23 -0.48 -6.14
CA ALA A 28 1.19 -0.19 -5.16
C ALA A 28 1.19 1.28 -4.75
N LEU A 29 0.00 1.88 -4.67
CA LEU A 29 -0.22 3.21 -4.09
C LEU A 29 -0.70 3.03 -2.65
N LEU A 30 0.15 3.41 -1.70
CA LEU A 30 -0.13 3.37 -0.26
C LEU A 30 -0.44 4.78 0.26
N GLY A 31 -1.48 4.91 1.07
CA GLY A 31 -1.86 6.19 1.67
C GLY A 31 -3.15 6.08 2.48
N ALA A 32 -3.45 7.12 3.27
CA ALA A 32 -4.68 7.19 4.04
C ALA A 32 -5.94 7.17 3.17
N SER A 33 -7.08 6.80 3.74
CA SER A 33 -8.37 6.90 3.04
C SER A 33 -8.64 8.34 2.61
N GLY A 34 -9.14 8.51 1.39
CA GLY A 34 -9.45 9.84 0.84
C GLY A 34 -8.26 10.59 0.22
N CYS A 35 -7.02 10.13 0.30
CA CYS A 35 -5.85 10.85 -0.26
C CYS A 35 -5.74 10.83 -1.81
N GLY A 36 -6.71 10.24 -2.54
CA GLY A 36 -6.75 10.30 -4.01
C GLY A 36 -6.34 9.03 -4.76
N LYS A 37 -5.98 7.94 -4.11
CA LYS A 37 -5.54 6.68 -4.74
C LYS A 37 -6.54 6.12 -5.76
N SER A 38 -7.77 5.87 -5.32
CA SER A 38 -8.86 5.36 -6.19
C SER A 38 -9.20 6.34 -7.30
N MET A 39 -9.10 7.65 -7.05
CA MET A 39 -9.31 8.68 -8.07
C MET A 39 -8.23 8.60 -9.16
N THR A 40 -6.98 8.38 -8.79
CA THR A 40 -5.88 8.14 -9.75
C THR A 40 -6.20 6.97 -10.67
N LEU A 41 -6.61 5.82 -10.12
CA LEU A 41 -7.00 4.65 -10.92
C LEU A 41 -8.19 4.97 -11.84
N ARG A 42 -9.21 5.66 -11.34
CA ARG A 42 -10.38 6.06 -12.14
C ARG A 42 -10.02 7.00 -13.30
N CYS A 43 -9.06 7.91 -13.09
CA CYS A 43 -8.53 8.77 -14.15
C CYS A 43 -7.80 7.94 -15.22
N ILE A 44 -6.99 6.97 -14.84
CA ILE A 44 -6.28 6.09 -15.78
C ILE A 44 -7.28 5.21 -16.54
N ALA A 45 -8.31 4.70 -15.88
CA ALA A 45 -9.37 3.91 -16.50
C ALA A 45 -10.28 4.75 -17.43
N GLY A 46 -10.27 6.08 -17.30
CA GLY A 46 -11.16 6.99 -18.04
C GLY A 46 -12.59 7.03 -17.54
N ILE A 47 -12.82 6.51 -16.33
CA ILE A 47 -14.09 6.65 -15.59
C ILE A 47 -14.26 8.09 -15.15
N GLU A 48 -13.14 8.69 -14.73
CA GLU A 48 -13.02 10.11 -14.42
C GLU A 48 -12.03 10.77 -15.40
N ASN A 49 -12.20 12.07 -15.64
CA ASN A 49 -11.26 12.81 -16.47
C ASN A 49 -10.41 13.71 -15.59
N PRO A 50 -9.07 13.68 -15.75
CA PRO A 50 -8.21 14.73 -15.19
C PRO A 50 -8.58 16.11 -15.76
N ASP A 51 -8.24 17.18 -15.03
CA ASP A 51 -8.41 18.54 -15.52
C ASP A 51 -7.23 18.94 -16.42
N ARG A 52 -6.01 18.45 -16.08
CA ARG A 52 -4.79 18.70 -16.85
C ARG A 52 -3.90 17.44 -16.88
N GLY A 53 -2.95 17.46 -17.81
CA GLY A 53 -1.87 16.48 -17.87
C GLY A 53 -2.06 15.43 -18.95
N ARG A 54 -1.35 14.32 -18.80
CA ARG A 54 -1.23 13.27 -19.82
C ARG A 54 -1.20 11.88 -19.19
N ILE A 55 -1.82 10.91 -19.88
CA ILE A 55 -1.76 9.47 -19.53
C ILE A 55 -1.39 8.72 -20.81
N VAL A 56 -0.33 7.91 -20.75
CA VAL A 56 0.14 7.06 -21.86
C VAL A 56 0.26 5.63 -21.40
N LEU A 57 -0.26 4.69 -22.18
CA LEU A 57 -0.13 3.25 -21.96
C LEU A 57 0.43 2.63 -23.25
N ASN A 58 1.63 2.03 -23.19
CA ASN A 58 2.28 1.37 -24.32
C ASN A 58 2.25 2.25 -25.59
N ASP A 59 2.80 3.43 -25.55
CA ASP A 59 2.84 4.41 -26.65
C ASP A 59 1.46 4.99 -27.07
N GLN A 60 0.36 4.43 -26.57
CA GLN A 60 -0.96 4.97 -26.80
C GLN A 60 -1.29 6.08 -25.78
N THR A 61 -1.51 7.30 -26.26
CA THR A 61 -2.03 8.38 -25.42
C THR A 61 -3.49 8.14 -25.13
N LEU A 62 -3.82 7.89 -23.84
CA LEU A 62 -5.18 7.66 -23.35
C LEU A 62 -5.90 8.97 -22.97
N PHE A 63 -5.13 9.93 -22.47
CA PHE A 63 -5.59 11.26 -22.14
C PHE A 63 -4.47 12.28 -22.39
N ASP A 64 -4.82 13.44 -22.93
CA ASP A 64 -3.93 14.58 -23.09
C ASP A 64 -4.78 15.84 -23.12
N SER A 65 -4.62 16.70 -22.12
CA SER A 65 -5.42 17.94 -22.00
C SER A 65 -5.08 18.98 -23.06
N GLU A 66 -3.82 19.07 -23.50
CA GLU A 66 -3.36 20.04 -24.51
C GLU A 66 -3.83 19.63 -25.90
N LYS A 67 -3.68 18.32 -26.24
CA LYS A 67 -4.09 17.76 -27.53
C LYS A 67 -5.58 17.39 -27.58
N ARG A 68 -6.32 17.62 -26.48
CA ARG A 68 -7.73 17.26 -26.33
C ARG A 68 -8.05 15.79 -26.62
N ILE A 69 -7.10 14.90 -26.29
CA ILE A 69 -7.27 13.45 -26.44
C ILE A 69 -7.98 12.92 -25.21
N ARG A 70 -9.10 12.19 -25.41
CA ARG A 70 -9.87 11.51 -24.37
C ARG A 70 -10.36 10.18 -24.90
N VAL A 71 -9.60 9.11 -24.67
CA VAL A 71 -9.99 7.76 -25.07
C VAL A 71 -11.06 7.26 -24.11
N LEU A 72 -12.17 6.77 -24.65
CA LEU A 72 -13.28 6.20 -23.85
C LEU A 72 -12.81 4.97 -23.06
N PRO A 73 -13.34 4.70 -21.87
CA PRO A 73 -12.95 3.56 -21.01
C PRO A 73 -12.91 2.22 -21.77
N GLN A 74 -13.93 1.95 -22.58
CA GLN A 74 -14.06 0.69 -23.34
C GLN A 74 -12.94 0.47 -24.38
N LYS A 75 -12.23 1.53 -24.76
CA LYS A 75 -11.13 1.50 -25.74
C LYS A 75 -9.75 1.55 -25.11
N ARG A 76 -9.64 1.73 -23.77
CA ARG A 76 -8.35 1.84 -23.06
C ARG A 76 -7.66 0.50 -22.82
N GLN A 77 -8.35 -0.60 -23.00
CA GLN A 77 -7.84 -1.97 -22.75
C GLN A 77 -7.27 -2.13 -21.32
N VAL A 78 -7.89 -1.50 -20.35
CA VAL A 78 -7.54 -1.59 -18.93
C VAL A 78 -8.48 -2.56 -18.22
N GLY A 79 -7.93 -3.40 -17.36
CA GLY A 79 -8.69 -4.23 -16.45
C GLY A 79 -8.84 -3.50 -15.11
N PHE A 80 -10.07 -3.19 -14.69
CA PHE A 80 -10.34 -2.46 -13.46
C PHE A 80 -11.19 -3.28 -12.52
N MET A 81 -10.67 -3.56 -11.32
CA MET A 81 -11.41 -4.17 -10.22
C MET A 81 -11.79 -3.11 -9.21
N PHE A 82 -13.07 -2.93 -9.00
CA PHE A 82 -13.63 -2.05 -7.99
C PHE A 82 -13.60 -2.71 -6.61
N GLN A 83 -13.56 -1.90 -5.56
CA GLN A 83 -13.55 -2.33 -4.17
C GLN A 83 -14.72 -3.28 -3.81
N ASN A 84 -15.90 -3.08 -4.40
CA ASN A 84 -17.09 -3.91 -4.22
C ASN A 84 -17.26 -4.97 -5.32
N TYR A 85 -16.17 -5.29 -6.06
CA TYR A 85 -16.15 -6.22 -7.19
C TYR A 85 -17.08 -5.87 -8.36
N ALA A 86 -18.09 -5.05 -8.16
CA ALA A 86 -19.08 -4.60 -9.14
C ALA A 86 -19.65 -5.74 -10.03
N LEU A 87 -19.96 -6.88 -9.43
CA LEU A 87 -20.62 -7.99 -10.14
C LEU A 87 -22.06 -7.60 -10.46
N PHE A 88 -22.54 -8.05 -11.61
CA PHE A 88 -23.94 -7.88 -11.99
C PHE A 88 -24.82 -8.82 -11.17
N PRO A 89 -25.66 -8.31 -10.24
CA PRO A 89 -26.29 -9.15 -9.22
C PRO A 89 -27.34 -10.13 -9.77
N GLN A 90 -27.87 -9.84 -10.96
CA GLN A 90 -28.89 -10.66 -11.62
C GLN A 90 -28.32 -11.59 -12.69
N MET A 91 -27.00 -11.61 -12.84
CA MET A 91 -26.31 -12.49 -13.77
C MET A 91 -25.58 -13.59 -13.01
N THR A 92 -25.64 -14.81 -13.56
CA THR A 92 -24.86 -15.92 -13.02
C THR A 92 -23.35 -15.66 -13.13
N VAL A 93 -22.53 -16.46 -12.46
CA VAL A 93 -21.06 -16.42 -12.59
C VAL A 93 -20.65 -16.48 -14.06
N ARG A 94 -21.17 -17.47 -14.82
CA ARG A 94 -20.87 -17.62 -16.24
C ARG A 94 -21.23 -16.37 -17.04
N GLN A 95 -22.40 -15.79 -16.80
CA GLN A 95 -22.86 -14.57 -17.47
C GLN A 95 -22.01 -13.36 -17.11
N ASN A 96 -21.65 -13.19 -15.83
CA ASN A 96 -20.73 -12.14 -15.39
C ASN A 96 -19.38 -12.20 -16.12
N ILE A 97 -18.80 -13.40 -16.22
CA ILE A 97 -17.52 -13.61 -16.93
C ILE A 97 -17.70 -13.34 -18.43
N ALA A 98 -18.78 -13.85 -19.04
CA ALA A 98 -19.04 -13.68 -20.47
C ALA A 98 -19.21 -12.20 -20.89
N CYS A 99 -19.67 -11.32 -19.98
CA CYS A 99 -19.74 -9.87 -20.24
C CYS A 99 -18.36 -9.23 -20.50
N GLY A 100 -17.28 -9.80 -19.94
CA GLY A 100 -15.91 -9.35 -20.17
C GLY A 100 -15.30 -9.84 -21.48
N ALA A 101 -15.90 -10.84 -22.13
CA ALA A 101 -15.33 -11.46 -23.33
C ALA A 101 -15.26 -10.48 -24.51
N ARG A 102 -14.20 -10.59 -25.30
CA ARG A 102 -13.95 -9.70 -26.46
C ARG A 102 -15.07 -9.81 -27.50
N ARG A 103 -15.57 -8.66 -27.95
CA ARG A 103 -16.67 -8.57 -28.93
C ARG A 103 -16.32 -9.06 -30.32
N ASN A 104 -15.03 -9.05 -30.69
CA ASN A 104 -14.53 -9.48 -32.00
C ASN A 104 -14.38 -11.02 -32.14
N ARG A 105 -14.78 -11.81 -31.12
CA ARG A 105 -14.78 -13.28 -31.13
C ARG A 105 -16.13 -13.83 -31.60
N THR A 106 -16.13 -14.97 -32.27
CA THR A 106 -17.37 -15.70 -32.58
C THR A 106 -18.05 -16.21 -31.31
N LYS A 107 -19.31 -16.59 -31.38
CA LYS A 107 -20.04 -17.13 -30.22
C LYS A 107 -19.33 -18.35 -29.65
N ALA A 108 -18.94 -19.30 -30.50
CA ALA A 108 -18.23 -20.53 -30.07
C ALA A 108 -16.89 -20.21 -29.41
N GLN A 109 -16.12 -19.27 -29.95
CA GLN A 109 -14.87 -18.84 -29.32
C GLN A 109 -15.09 -18.20 -27.96
N ARG A 110 -16.13 -17.34 -27.80
CA ARG A 110 -16.44 -16.73 -26.50
C ARG A 110 -16.85 -17.77 -25.46
N GLU A 111 -17.63 -18.76 -25.85
CA GLU A 111 -18.02 -19.87 -24.97
C GLU A 111 -16.79 -20.66 -24.53
N SER A 112 -15.89 -21.02 -25.45
CA SER A 112 -14.63 -21.71 -25.14
C SER A 112 -13.72 -20.86 -24.23
N ASP A 113 -13.62 -19.53 -24.47
CA ASP A 113 -12.82 -18.64 -23.63
C ASP A 113 -13.43 -18.58 -22.19
N VAL A 114 -14.76 -18.59 -22.06
CA VAL A 114 -15.46 -18.64 -20.76
C VAL A 114 -15.21 -19.95 -20.04
N ASP A 115 -15.27 -21.09 -20.74
CA ASP A 115 -15.00 -22.40 -20.13
C ASP A 115 -13.55 -22.49 -19.63
N ALA A 116 -12.60 -22.02 -20.44
CA ALA A 116 -11.20 -21.99 -20.06
C ALA A 116 -10.91 -21.11 -18.83
N ILE A 117 -11.58 -19.94 -18.74
CA ILE A 117 -11.39 -19.06 -17.59
C ILE A 117 -12.08 -19.58 -16.34
N LEU A 118 -13.27 -20.21 -16.47
CA LEU A 118 -13.96 -20.90 -15.36
C LEU A 118 -13.05 -21.97 -14.75
N ALA A 119 -12.47 -22.82 -15.57
CA ALA A 119 -11.53 -23.87 -15.12
C ALA A 119 -10.29 -23.27 -14.46
N ARG A 120 -9.68 -22.24 -15.07
CA ARG A 120 -8.49 -21.56 -14.52
C ARG A 120 -8.74 -20.97 -13.12
N PHE A 121 -9.96 -20.50 -12.84
CA PHE A 121 -10.34 -19.87 -11.57
C PHE A 121 -11.09 -20.82 -10.62
N GLU A 122 -11.20 -22.11 -10.97
CA GLU A 122 -11.93 -23.14 -10.18
C GLU A 122 -13.39 -22.73 -9.90
N LEU A 123 -14.06 -22.19 -10.91
CA LEU A 123 -15.43 -21.67 -10.82
C LEU A 123 -16.49 -22.54 -11.53
N GLU A 124 -16.11 -23.68 -12.12
CA GLU A 124 -17.01 -24.53 -12.89
C GLU A 124 -18.25 -24.96 -12.07
N MET A 125 -18.05 -25.37 -10.81
CA MET A 125 -19.15 -25.80 -9.93
C MET A 125 -20.09 -24.64 -9.54
N PHE A 126 -19.64 -23.40 -9.68
CA PHE A 126 -20.39 -22.19 -9.29
C PHE A 126 -20.98 -21.45 -10.49
N GLN A 127 -20.77 -21.91 -11.73
CA GLN A 127 -21.07 -21.18 -12.96
C GLN A 127 -22.52 -20.73 -13.12
N HIS A 128 -23.46 -21.45 -12.49
CA HIS A 128 -24.90 -21.14 -12.54
C HIS A 128 -25.40 -20.35 -11.32
N ARG A 129 -24.53 -20.11 -10.31
CA ARG A 129 -24.90 -19.34 -9.12
C ARG A 129 -24.92 -17.84 -9.39
N LEU A 130 -25.73 -17.13 -8.61
CA LEU A 130 -25.78 -15.68 -8.57
C LEU A 130 -24.74 -15.12 -7.57
N PRO A 131 -24.29 -13.87 -7.72
CA PRO A 131 -23.28 -13.28 -6.82
C PRO A 131 -23.58 -13.37 -5.33
N HIS A 132 -24.85 -13.22 -4.92
CA HIS A 132 -25.24 -13.29 -3.50
C HIS A 132 -25.16 -14.72 -2.90
N GLU A 133 -25.03 -15.75 -3.73
CA GLU A 133 -24.86 -17.15 -3.32
C GLU A 133 -23.36 -17.53 -3.18
N LEU A 134 -22.45 -16.57 -3.37
CA LEU A 134 -21.00 -16.76 -3.34
C LEU A 134 -20.39 -16.15 -2.10
N SER A 135 -19.32 -16.77 -1.57
CA SER A 135 -18.47 -16.15 -0.58
C SER A 135 -17.71 -14.95 -1.18
N GLY A 136 -17.22 -14.01 -0.32
CA GLY A 136 -16.43 -12.86 -0.77
C GLY A 136 -15.23 -13.23 -1.65
N GLY A 137 -14.50 -14.27 -1.31
CA GLY A 137 -13.40 -14.78 -2.13
C GLY A 137 -13.83 -15.33 -3.48
N GLN A 138 -14.98 -16.03 -3.54
CA GLN A 138 -15.54 -16.49 -4.81
C GLN A 138 -15.99 -15.30 -5.68
N GLN A 139 -16.62 -14.28 -5.09
CA GLN A 139 -16.97 -13.05 -5.80
C GLN A 139 -15.74 -12.35 -6.38
N GLN A 140 -14.65 -12.27 -5.62
CA GLN A 140 -13.38 -11.71 -6.06
C GLN A 140 -12.81 -12.50 -7.25
N ARG A 141 -12.79 -13.84 -7.19
CA ARG A 141 -12.35 -14.69 -8.31
C ARG A 141 -13.20 -14.47 -9.56
N VAL A 142 -14.51 -14.33 -9.43
CA VAL A 142 -15.41 -14.02 -10.56
C VAL A 142 -15.10 -12.66 -11.16
N ALA A 143 -14.82 -11.63 -10.32
CA ALA A 143 -14.45 -10.31 -10.80
C ALA A 143 -13.12 -10.32 -11.56
N LEU A 144 -12.08 -11.00 -11.03
CA LEU A 144 -10.80 -11.18 -11.72
C LEU A 144 -10.96 -11.96 -13.03
N ALA A 145 -11.73 -13.06 -13.02
CA ALA A 145 -12.01 -13.84 -14.22
C ALA A 145 -12.69 -12.99 -15.31
N ARG A 146 -13.71 -12.18 -14.94
CA ARG A 146 -14.40 -11.24 -15.84
C ARG A 146 -13.45 -10.20 -16.45
N ILE A 147 -12.48 -9.72 -15.66
CA ILE A 147 -11.48 -8.74 -16.12
C ILE A 147 -10.49 -9.43 -17.07
N LEU A 148 -9.93 -10.57 -16.68
CA LEU A 148 -8.84 -11.20 -17.41
C LEU A 148 -9.29 -11.86 -18.73
N ILE A 149 -10.55 -12.27 -18.88
CA ILE A 149 -11.08 -12.76 -20.16
C ILE A 149 -11.03 -11.70 -21.26
N SER A 150 -11.04 -10.41 -20.90
CA SER A 150 -10.89 -9.30 -21.84
C SER A 150 -9.44 -9.16 -22.36
N GLN A 151 -8.48 -9.86 -21.75
CA GLN A 151 -7.04 -9.77 -22.02
C GLN A 151 -6.53 -8.32 -21.95
N PRO A 152 -6.64 -7.64 -20.82
CA PRO A 152 -6.24 -6.24 -20.69
C PRO A 152 -4.73 -6.07 -20.85
N GLN A 153 -4.30 -4.84 -21.13
CA GLN A 153 -2.87 -4.48 -21.17
C GLN A 153 -2.32 -4.15 -19.77
N ILE A 154 -3.16 -3.64 -18.89
CA ILE A 154 -2.82 -3.31 -17.50
C ILE A 154 -3.96 -3.79 -16.58
N LEU A 155 -3.61 -4.25 -15.38
CA LEU A 155 -4.58 -4.61 -14.34
C LEU A 155 -4.55 -3.56 -13.23
N MET A 156 -5.72 -3.07 -12.83
CA MET A 156 -5.88 -2.10 -11.75
C MET A 156 -6.81 -2.65 -10.67
N LEU A 157 -6.30 -2.72 -9.44
CA LEU A 157 -6.98 -3.30 -8.28
C LEU A 157 -7.21 -2.20 -7.23
N ASP A 158 -8.46 -1.81 -7.02
CA ASP A 158 -8.84 -0.78 -6.07
C ASP A 158 -9.30 -1.42 -4.76
N GLU A 159 -8.43 -1.45 -3.74
CA GLU A 159 -8.65 -2.05 -2.43
C GLU A 159 -9.22 -3.49 -2.49
N PRO A 160 -8.54 -4.43 -3.17
CA PRO A 160 -9.12 -5.72 -3.54
C PRO A 160 -9.52 -6.61 -2.37
N PHE A 161 -8.97 -6.39 -1.17
CA PHE A 161 -9.20 -7.26 -0.01
C PHE A 161 -9.92 -6.56 1.14
N SER A 162 -10.31 -5.30 0.99
CA SER A 162 -10.92 -4.49 2.07
C SER A 162 -12.24 -5.06 2.60
N ALA A 163 -12.99 -5.78 1.76
CA ALA A 163 -14.27 -6.39 2.12
C ALA A 163 -14.15 -7.81 2.73
N LEU A 164 -12.92 -8.32 2.91
CA LEU A 164 -12.67 -9.68 3.39
C LEU A 164 -12.27 -9.67 4.87
N ASP A 165 -12.72 -10.70 5.61
CA ASP A 165 -12.20 -10.97 6.95
C ASP A 165 -10.70 -11.35 6.92
N SER A 166 -10.02 -11.26 8.06
CA SER A 166 -8.57 -11.43 8.15
C SER A 166 -8.07 -12.80 7.69
N HIS A 167 -8.82 -13.88 7.98
CA HIS A 167 -8.42 -15.24 7.60
C HIS A 167 -8.55 -15.45 6.09
N LEU A 168 -9.66 -15.02 5.51
CA LEU A 168 -9.90 -15.13 4.07
C LEU A 168 -8.98 -14.20 3.27
N ARG A 169 -8.67 -13.01 3.82
CA ARG A 169 -7.79 -12.02 3.21
C ARG A 169 -6.42 -12.60 2.87
N PHE A 170 -5.73 -13.22 3.83
CA PHE A 170 -4.40 -13.78 3.61
C PHE A 170 -4.40 -14.83 2.48
N ARG A 171 -5.40 -15.72 2.46
CA ARG A 171 -5.54 -16.72 1.39
C ARG A 171 -5.77 -16.06 0.03
N MET A 172 -6.67 -15.08 -0.03
CA MET A 172 -6.98 -14.36 -1.26
C MET A 172 -5.82 -13.51 -1.78
N GLU A 173 -5.00 -12.95 -0.89
CA GLU A 173 -3.73 -12.30 -1.26
C GLU A 173 -2.80 -13.28 -1.97
N GLN A 174 -2.62 -14.49 -1.44
CA GLN A 174 -1.76 -15.52 -2.04
C GLN A 174 -2.26 -15.92 -3.43
N GLU A 175 -3.56 -16.17 -3.57
CA GLU A 175 -4.18 -16.52 -4.85
C GLU A 175 -4.06 -15.36 -5.87
N THR A 176 -4.37 -14.14 -5.45
CA THR A 176 -4.26 -12.94 -6.31
C THR A 176 -2.81 -12.70 -6.74
N ARG A 177 -1.84 -12.91 -5.85
CA ARG A 177 -0.41 -12.81 -6.18
C ARG A 177 0.01 -13.79 -7.27
N GLN A 178 -0.51 -15.03 -7.23
CA GLN A 178 -0.24 -16.01 -8.29
C GLN A 178 -0.86 -15.56 -9.63
N ILE A 179 -2.08 -15.00 -9.60
CA ILE A 179 -2.76 -14.46 -10.78
C ILE A 179 -1.98 -13.29 -11.37
N ILE A 180 -1.50 -12.35 -10.54
CA ILE A 180 -0.68 -11.21 -10.96
C ILE A 180 0.61 -11.68 -11.62
N ARG A 181 1.32 -12.63 -11.01
CA ARG A 181 2.54 -13.22 -11.59
C ARG A 181 2.28 -13.88 -12.94
N ALA A 182 1.18 -14.64 -13.06
CA ALA A 182 0.78 -15.28 -14.32
C ALA A 182 0.27 -14.27 -15.37
N PHE A 183 -0.16 -13.08 -14.96
CA PHE A 183 -0.56 -11.99 -15.84
C PHE A 183 0.66 -11.38 -16.53
N GLY A 184 1.81 -11.25 -15.84
CA GLY A 184 3.11 -10.89 -16.38
C GLY A 184 3.19 -9.52 -17.05
N LYS A 185 2.35 -8.57 -16.64
CA LYS A 185 2.28 -7.20 -17.15
C LYS A 185 2.11 -6.23 -15.98
N THR A 186 2.12 -4.93 -16.28
CA THR A 186 1.95 -3.87 -15.29
C THR A 186 0.65 -4.04 -14.49
N VAL A 187 0.77 -3.98 -13.17
CA VAL A 187 -0.35 -3.99 -12.22
C VAL A 187 -0.28 -2.75 -11.35
N LEU A 188 -1.39 -2.04 -11.22
CA LEU A 188 -1.55 -0.99 -10.21
C LEU A 188 -2.43 -1.52 -9.08
N LEU A 189 -1.92 -1.49 -7.86
CA LEU A 189 -2.63 -1.88 -6.65
C LEU A 189 -2.86 -0.64 -5.78
N VAL A 190 -4.06 -0.43 -5.31
CA VAL A 190 -4.37 0.58 -4.30
C VAL A 190 -4.73 -0.10 -3.00
N SER A 191 -4.05 0.27 -1.93
CA SER A 191 -4.36 -0.20 -0.59
C SER A 191 -4.04 0.85 0.47
N HIS A 192 -4.69 0.75 1.62
CA HIS A 192 -4.31 1.45 2.86
C HIS A 192 -3.63 0.51 3.86
N ASP A 193 -3.56 -0.79 3.56
CA ASP A 193 -2.89 -1.80 4.38
C ASP A 193 -1.42 -1.95 3.92
N ARG A 194 -0.49 -1.53 4.80
CA ARG A 194 0.95 -1.58 4.53
C ARG A 194 1.47 -3.00 4.34
N ASP A 195 0.91 -3.95 5.09
CA ASP A 195 1.38 -5.34 5.08
C ASP A 195 0.95 -6.03 3.78
N GLU A 196 -0.27 -5.73 3.29
CA GLU A 196 -0.73 -6.10 1.96
C GLU A 196 0.20 -5.54 0.87
N VAL A 197 0.47 -4.22 0.91
CA VAL A 197 1.36 -3.55 -0.04
C VAL A 197 2.75 -4.18 -0.02
N TYR A 198 3.31 -4.44 1.16
CA TYR A 198 4.62 -5.07 1.30
C TYR A 198 4.68 -6.47 0.67
N ARG A 199 3.61 -7.27 0.81
CA ARG A 199 3.56 -8.64 0.27
C ARG A 199 3.31 -8.69 -1.25
N MET A 200 2.60 -7.69 -1.79
CA MET A 200 2.09 -7.73 -3.16
C MET A 200 2.91 -6.91 -4.17
N ALA A 201 3.57 -5.83 -3.72
CA ALA A 201 4.19 -4.85 -4.61
C ALA A 201 5.68 -5.11 -4.86
N ASP A 202 6.13 -4.76 -6.06
CA ASP A 202 7.54 -4.61 -6.42
C ASP A 202 7.99 -3.17 -6.15
N GLN A 203 7.15 -2.19 -6.50
CA GLN A 203 7.34 -0.78 -6.21
C GLN A 203 6.18 -0.20 -5.39
N VAL A 204 6.48 0.82 -4.61
CA VAL A 204 5.52 1.50 -3.74
C VAL A 204 5.57 3.00 -3.95
N GLY A 205 4.41 3.58 -4.22
CA GLY A 205 4.18 5.03 -4.21
C GLY A 205 3.42 5.44 -2.96
N ILE A 206 4.00 6.33 -2.16
CA ILE A 206 3.33 6.91 -0.99
C ILE A 206 2.54 8.15 -1.42
N MET A 207 1.23 8.12 -1.19
CA MET A 207 0.34 9.23 -1.48
C MET A 207 -0.18 9.89 -0.21
N VAL A 208 -0.07 11.22 -0.16
CA VAL A 208 -0.55 12.06 0.93
C VAL A 208 -1.22 13.28 0.34
N ASP A 209 -2.44 13.59 0.76
CA ASP A 209 -3.21 14.80 0.37
C ASP A 209 -3.20 15.09 -1.13
N GLY A 210 -3.38 14.05 -1.93
CA GLY A 210 -3.42 14.15 -3.39
C GLY A 210 -2.07 14.20 -4.10
N GLN A 211 -0.97 14.12 -3.36
CA GLN A 211 0.39 14.21 -3.92
C GLN A 211 1.19 12.93 -3.73
N MET A 212 2.08 12.65 -4.69
CA MET A 212 3.06 11.59 -4.58
C MET A 212 4.27 12.10 -3.76
N GLN A 213 4.41 11.61 -2.52
CA GLN A 213 5.51 11.99 -1.62
C GLN A 213 6.80 11.24 -1.93
N ARG A 214 6.68 9.98 -2.27
CA ARG A 214 7.79 9.08 -2.57
C ARG A 214 7.34 7.94 -3.47
N ILE A 215 8.23 7.51 -4.36
CA ILE A 215 8.10 6.30 -5.15
C ILE A 215 9.45 5.60 -5.21
N GLY A 216 9.46 4.28 -5.20
CA GLY A 216 10.67 3.47 -5.29
C GLY A 216 10.38 1.99 -5.04
N SER A 217 11.44 1.17 -5.03
CA SER A 217 11.27 -0.23 -4.69
C SER A 217 10.68 -0.38 -3.28
N ARG A 218 9.91 -1.44 -3.08
CA ARG A 218 9.29 -1.75 -1.78
C ARG A 218 10.30 -1.63 -0.64
N ASP A 219 11.45 -2.28 -0.78
CA ASP A 219 12.47 -2.31 0.28
C ASP A 219 13.09 -0.93 0.55
N GLN A 220 13.26 -0.10 -0.50
CA GLN A 220 13.71 1.29 -0.35
C GLN A 220 12.69 2.17 0.37
N VAL A 221 11.40 2.07 0.01
CA VAL A 221 10.35 2.91 0.61
C VAL A 221 10.09 2.51 2.06
N PHE A 222 10.07 1.21 2.36
CA PHE A 222 9.89 0.72 3.73
C PHE A 222 11.15 0.89 4.57
N GLY A 223 12.35 0.70 4.02
CA GLY A 223 13.62 0.86 4.73
C GLY A 223 13.98 2.33 5.01
N ASN A 224 13.68 3.23 4.06
CA ASN A 224 13.92 4.67 4.20
C ASN A 224 12.76 5.47 3.61
N PRO A 225 11.70 5.74 4.37
CA PRO A 225 10.51 6.43 3.89
C PRO A 225 10.73 7.90 3.52
N GLY A 226 11.73 8.56 4.07
CA GLY A 226 12.18 9.91 3.71
C GLY A 226 11.35 11.05 4.30
N THR A 227 10.04 10.91 4.52
CA THR A 227 9.17 11.92 5.15
C THR A 227 8.48 11.36 6.39
N ARG A 228 8.08 12.26 7.30
CA ARG A 228 7.35 11.88 8.52
C ARG A 228 6.06 11.09 8.20
N GLN A 229 5.31 11.53 7.21
CA GLN A 229 4.05 10.88 6.85
C GLN A 229 4.25 9.53 6.16
N ALA A 230 5.24 9.42 5.27
CA ALA A 230 5.62 8.12 4.69
C ALA A 230 6.10 7.14 5.77
N CYS A 231 6.80 7.62 6.78
CA CYS A 231 7.26 6.83 7.92
C CYS A 231 6.08 6.27 8.73
N ILE A 232 5.07 7.09 9.00
CA ILE A 232 3.82 6.65 9.66
C ILE A 232 3.10 5.59 8.81
N LEU A 233 2.91 5.87 7.53
CA LEU A 233 2.21 4.96 6.60
C LEU A 233 2.93 3.61 6.45
N THR A 234 4.26 3.59 6.53
CA THR A 234 5.06 2.36 6.52
C THR A 234 5.21 1.70 7.90
N GLY A 235 4.50 2.23 8.93
CA GLY A 235 4.31 1.58 10.23
C GLY A 235 5.27 1.98 11.32
N CYS A 236 6.01 3.07 11.17
CA CYS A 236 6.77 3.64 12.28
C CYS A 236 5.83 4.35 13.24
N LYS A 237 5.94 4.03 14.53
CA LYS A 237 5.11 4.62 15.60
C LYS A 237 5.91 5.55 16.51
N ASN A 238 7.22 5.32 16.68
CA ASN A 238 8.08 6.22 17.43
C ASN A 238 8.63 7.29 16.49
N LEU A 239 8.19 8.51 16.68
CA LEU A 239 8.57 9.68 15.88
C LEU A 239 8.89 10.85 16.78
N SER A 240 9.93 11.59 16.47
CA SER A 240 10.26 12.82 17.16
C SER A 240 10.78 13.88 16.21
N SER A 241 10.30 15.10 16.38
CA SER A 241 10.94 16.30 15.81
C SER A 241 12.31 16.48 16.45
N ILE A 242 13.25 17.09 15.75
CA ILE A 242 14.58 17.29 16.30
C ILE A 242 15.00 18.76 16.29
N ARG A 243 15.88 19.10 17.23
CA ARG A 243 16.76 20.27 17.17
C ARG A 243 18.18 19.79 16.97
N LYS A 244 18.76 20.08 15.82
CA LYS A 244 20.17 19.80 15.56
C LYS A 244 21.05 20.67 16.45
N LEU A 245 22.10 20.08 17.00
CA LEU A 245 23.13 20.76 17.75
C LEU A 245 24.38 20.94 16.88
N ASP A 246 24.74 19.90 16.12
CA ASP A 246 25.79 19.87 15.12
C ASP A 246 25.52 18.75 14.09
N ASP A 247 26.55 18.37 13.29
CA ASP A 247 26.40 17.33 12.24
C ASP A 247 26.25 15.90 12.80
N PHE A 248 26.50 15.69 14.10
CA PHE A 248 26.44 14.37 14.75
C PHE A 248 25.51 14.33 15.97
N HIS A 249 25.06 15.48 16.46
CA HIS A 249 24.26 15.55 17.68
C HIS A 249 22.91 16.24 17.42
N ALA A 250 21.85 15.66 17.93
CA ALA A 250 20.51 16.23 17.94
C ALA A 250 19.82 16.00 19.30
N ARG A 251 18.87 16.87 19.64
CA ARG A 251 17.88 16.58 20.68
C ARG A 251 16.58 16.18 20.03
N ALA A 252 16.09 14.99 20.34
CA ALA A 252 14.78 14.52 19.97
C ALA A 252 13.76 15.21 20.89
N LEU A 253 12.94 16.12 20.33
CA LEU A 253 12.12 17.04 21.11
C LEU A 253 10.92 16.38 21.76
N ASP A 254 10.29 15.43 21.05
CA ASP A 254 9.10 14.73 21.55
C ASP A 254 9.49 13.67 22.61
N TRP A 255 10.66 13.05 22.50
CA TRP A 255 11.18 12.07 23.47
C TRP A 255 12.03 12.72 24.57
N ASP A 256 12.43 13.97 24.36
CA ASP A 256 13.28 14.80 25.20
C ASP A 256 14.63 14.16 25.57
N ILE A 257 15.28 13.52 24.61
CA ILE A 257 16.58 12.86 24.76
C ILE A 257 17.63 13.39 23.79
N PRO A 258 18.92 13.41 24.17
CA PRO A 258 20.01 13.63 23.27
C PRO A 258 20.27 12.38 22.43
N LEU A 259 20.60 12.55 21.14
CA LEU A 259 20.96 11.47 20.24
C LEU A 259 22.26 11.80 19.51
N THR A 260 23.10 10.79 19.34
CA THR A 260 24.34 10.87 18.57
C THR A 260 24.23 10.00 17.33
N LEU A 261 24.25 10.62 16.14
CA LEU A 261 24.19 9.97 14.84
C LEU A 261 24.62 10.95 13.74
N PRO A 262 25.22 10.49 12.63
CA PRO A 262 25.47 11.37 11.48
C PRO A 262 24.16 11.94 10.96
N LEU A 263 24.01 13.27 10.90
CA LEU A 263 22.76 13.93 10.50
C LEU A 263 22.84 14.45 9.06
N GLN A 264 21.84 14.09 8.25
CA GLN A 264 21.67 14.69 6.92
C GLN A 264 21.19 16.14 7.06
N LYS A 265 21.62 17.01 6.13
CA LYS A 265 21.33 18.45 6.18
C LYS A 265 19.83 18.78 6.32
N GLU A 266 18.99 18.02 5.64
CA GLU A 266 17.55 18.28 5.55
C GLU A 266 16.72 17.54 6.62
N THR A 267 17.33 16.80 7.54
CA THR A 267 16.62 16.07 8.59
C THR A 267 15.95 17.03 9.55
N THR A 268 14.64 16.92 9.73
CA THR A 268 13.84 17.71 10.68
C THR A 268 13.17 16.84 11.74
N ALA A 269 13.07 15.54 11.49
CA ALA A 269 12.51 14.57 12.41
C ALA A 269 13.28 13.24 12.33
N LEU A 270 13.18 12.45 13.40
CA LEU A 270 13.68 11.09 13.46
C LEU A 270 12.55 10.12 13.74
N GLY A 271 12.70 8.89 13.25
CA GLY A 271 11.80 7.79 13.56
C GLY A 271 12.60 6.55 13.94
N ILE A 272 12.03 5.72 14.80
CA ILE A 272 12.56 4.37 15.06
C ILE A 272 11.40 3.38 15.12
N ARG A 273 11.54 2.24 14.46
CA ARG A 273 10.53 1.20 14.54
C ARG A 273 10.56 0.54 15.92
N MET A 274 9.39 0.17 16.47
CA MET A 274 9.32 -0.42 17.80
C MET A 274 10.20 -1.66 17.97
N HIS A 275 10.29 -2.51 16.95
CA HIS A 275 11.15 -3.70 16.97
C HIS A 275 12.65 -3.41 16.81
N ALA A 276 13.03 -2.18 16.45
CA ALA A 276 14.43 -1.79 16.31
C ALA A 276 15.05 -1.24 17.62
N VAL A 277 14.23 -0.99 18.64
CA VAL A 277 14.72 -0.72 19.99
C VAL A 277 15.33 -2.00 20.56
N GLN A 278 16.48 -1.93 21.21
CA GLN A 278 17.22 -3.10 21.70
C GLN A 278 17.52 -2.99 23.21
N PRO A 279 17.57 -4.12 23.94
CA PRO A 279 17.92 -4.15 25.35
C PRO A 279 19.41 -3.95 25.55
N GLY A 280 19.80 -3.46 26.75
CA GLY A 280 21.18 -3.34 27.17
C GLY A 280 21.88 -2.07 26.70
N GLU A 281 23.20 -2.09 26.73
CA GLU A 281 24.05 -0.96 26.36
C GLU A 281 24.44 -0.99 24.88
N GLY A 282 24.61 0.19 24.31
CA GLY A 282 24.97 0.39 22.92
C GLY A 282 24.98 1.87 22.54
N GLU A 283 24.79 2.17 21.26
CA GLU A 283 24.63 3.54 20.78
C GLU A 283 23.32 4.14 21.31
N ASN A 284 23.38 5.40 21.78
CA ASN A 284 22.17 6.09 22.30
C ASN A 284 21.46 5.27 23.40
N THR A 285 22.21 4.93 24.47
CA THR A 285 21.70 4.15 25.62
C THR A 285 20.96 5.04 26.60
N PHE A 286 19.82 4.54 27.08
CA PHE A 286 18.97 5.23 28.07
C PHE A 286 18.46 4.25 29.12
N LEU A 287 18.51 4.67 30.39
CA LEU A 287 17.72 4.04 31.45
C LEU A 287 16.29 4.58 31.35
N CYS A 288 15.33 3.68 31.23
CA CYS A 288 13.93 4.01 31.03
C CYS A 288 13.05 3.39 32.12
N ARG A 289 12.03 4.15 32.55
CA ARG A 289 10.92 3.61 33.34
C ARG A 289 9.88 3.02 32.41
N VAL A 290 9.38 1.83 32.74
CA VAL A 290 8.25 1.22 32.06
C VAL A 290 6.96 1.93 32.52
N THR A 291 6.22 2.51 31.58
CA THR A 291 4.99 3.28 31.87
C THR A 291 3.74 2.52 31.52
N ASP A 292 3.81 1.60 30.54
CA ASP A 292 2.68 0.76 30.14
C ASP A 292 3.19 -0.50 29.43
N VAL A 293 2.43 -1.59 29.53
CA VAL A 293 2.72 -2.88 28.90
C VAL A 293 1.45 -3.45 28.29
N VAL A 294 1.42 -3.55 26.98
CA VAL A 294 0.29 -4.12 26.24
C VAL A 294 0.66 -5.50 25.71
N GLU A 295 -0.08 -6.51 26.15
CA GLU A 295 0.08 -7.86 25.63
C GLU A 295 -0.63 -8.02 24.29
N ASN A 296 0.11 -8.44 23.26
CA ASN A 296 -0.40 -8.83 21.97
C ASN A 296 -0.38 -10.38 21.84
N PRO A 297 -1.02 -10.96 20.83
CA PRO A 297 -1.03 -12.43 20.66
C PRO A 297 0.37 -13.07 20.66
N PHE A 298 1.37 -12.44 20.04
CA PHE A 298 2.71 -12.99 19.87
C PHE A 298 3.85 -12.09 20.38
N SER A 299 3.55 -10.87 20.85
CA SER A 299 4.54 -9.90 21.31
C SER A 299 4.01 -9.12 22.52
N TYR A 300 4.89 -8.37 23.17
CA TYR A 300 4.54 -7.28 24.07
C TYR A 300 4.91 -5.94 23.43
N THR A 301 4.06 -4.94 23.60
CA THR A 301 4.41 -3.54 23.37
C THR A 301 4.65 -2.88 24.70
N VAL A 302 5.88 -2.48 24.96
CA VAL A 302 6.32 -1.84 26.20
C VAL A 302 6.56 -0.36 25.94
N MET A 303 5.93 0.50 26.72
CA MET A 303 6.11 1.95 26.62
C MET A 303 7.17 2.40 27.62
N LEU A 304 8.22 3.01 27.11
CA LEU A 304 9.44 3.36 27.82
C LEU A 304 9.56 4.88 27.96
N HIS A 305 9.69 5.36 29.19
CA HIS A 305 9.95 6.76 29.46
C HIS A 305 11.40 6.93 29.94
N PRO A 306 12.30 7.56 29.14
CA PRO A 306 13.67 7.78 29.55
C PRO A 306 13.75 8.63 30.83
N ILE A 307 14.59 8.24 31.79
CA ILE A 307 14.73 8.94 33.08
C ILE A 307 15.27 10.36 32.92
N VAL A 308 16.08 10.58 31.87
CA VAL A 308 16.65 11.90 31.56
C VAL A 308 15.64 12.86 30.94
N ALA A 309 14.47 12.35 30.48
CA ALA A 309 13.43 13.14 29.86
C ALA A 309 12.49 13.77 30.89
N GLN A 310 11.85 14.88 30.54
CA GLN A 310 10.82 15.52 31.37
C GLN A 310 9.56 14.66 31.39
N GLU A 311 8.74 14.77 32.45
CA GLU A 311 7.54 13.92 32.64
C GLU A 311 6.53 13.98 31.50
N HIS A 312 6.46 15.08 30.75
CA HIS A 312 5.54 15.26 29.63
C HIS A 312 6.10 14.73 28.29
N ALA A 313 7.32 14.20 28.27
CA ALA A 313 7.90 13.63 27.06
C ALA A 313 7.11 12.40 26.58
N THR A 314 7.01 12.24 25.27
CA THR A 314 6.33 11.09 24.66
C THR A 314 7.12 9.81 24.91
N PRO A 315 6.51 8.76 25.49
CA PRO A 315 7.18 7.48 25.67
C PRO A 315 7.61 6.84 24.34
N ILE A 316 8.70 6.08 24.39
CA ILE A 316 9.21 5.30 23.24
C ILE A 316 8.60 3.90 23.33
N GLY A 317 7.88 3.47 22.32
CA GLY A 317 7.32 2.12 22.25
C GLY A 317 8.40 1.12 21.78
N TRP A 318 8.48 0.01 22.48
CA TRP A 318 9.32 -1.14 22.15
C TRP A 318 8.46 -2.38 21.96
N GLU A 319 8.50 -3.00 20.77
CA GLU A 319 7.84 -4.27 20.50
C GLU A 319 8.85 -5.40 20.58
N MET A 320 8.56 -6.38 21.45
CA MET A 320 9.46 -7.50 21.72
C MET A 320 8.71 -8.82 21.80
N GLU A 321 9.43 -9.93 21.63
CA GLU A 321 8.92 -11.28 21.80
C GLU A 321 8.54 -11.55 23.27
N LYS A 322 7.54 -12.43 23.46
CA LYS A 322 7.03 -12.74 24.81
C LYS A 322 8.10 -13.29 25.76
N ASP A 323 8.99 -14.14 25.26
CA ASP A 323 10.03 -14.74 26.08
C ASP A 323 11.10 -13.72 26.50
N LEU A 324 11.42 -12.76 25.62
CA LEU A 324 12.32 -11.66 25.97
C LEU A 324 11.72 -10.79 27.07
N TRP A 325 10.44 -10.44 26.98
CA TRP A 325 9.77 -9.68 28.04
C TRP A 325 9.78 -10.43 29.37
N ARG A 326 9.44 -11.73 29.37
CA ARG A 326 9.45 -12.54 30.61
C ARG A 326 10.81 -12.58 31.30
N ALA A 327 11.90 -12.55 30.51
CA ALA A 327 13.25 -12.54 31.02
C ALA A 327 13.70 -11.16 31.55
N LEU A 328 13.17 -10.07 31.00
CA LEU A 328 13.57 -8.69 31.28
C LEU A 328 12.58 -7.93 32.15
N ALA A 329 11.35 -8.46 32.41
CA ALA A 329 10.25 -7.74 33.06
C ALA A 329 10.72 -7.04 34.36
N SER A 330 10.74 -5.70 34.29
CA SER A 330 11.15 -4.81 35.38
C SER A 330 10.52 -3.44 35.17
N ASP A 331 10.33 -2.70 36.27
CA ASP A 331 9.87 -1.30 36.18
C ASP A 331 10.91 -0.38 35.54
N MET A 332 12.16 -0.81 35.48
CA MET A 332 13.29 -0.06 34.93
C MET A 332 14.07 -0.94 33.95
N LEU A 333 14.28 -0.42 32.75
CA LEU A 333 15.01 -1.11 31.68
C LEU A 333 16.08 -0.20 31.06
N THR A 334 17.26 -0.75 30.84
CA THR A 334 18.28 -0.10 30.00
C THR A 334 18.05 -0.55 28.56
N VAL A 335 17.88 0.42 27.68
CA VAL A 335 17.68 0.20 26.24
C VAL A 335 18.59 1.11 25.44
N HIS A 336 18.86 0.71 24.21
CA HIS A 336 19.59 1.55 23.28
C HIS A 336 18.85 1.67 21.93
N LEU A 337 19.09 2.81 21.26
CA LEU A 337 18.55 3.12 19.94
C LEU A 337 19.70 3.04 18.93
N PRO A 338 19.85 1.89 18.23
CA PRO A 338 20.97 1.72 17.29
C PRO A 338 20.87 2.72 16.14
N VAL A 339 21.97 3.37 15.79
CA VAL A 339 22.02 4.37 14.70
C VAL A 339 21.48 3.81 13.38
N SER A 340 21.76 2.54 13.09
CA SER A 340 21.25 1.84 11.90
C SER A 340 19.73 1.67 11.88
N GLY A 341 19.07 1.71 13.04
CA GLY A 341 17.61 1.62 13.19
C GLY A 341 16.90 2.97 13.15
N ILE A 342 17.63 4.08 13.22
CA ILE A 342 17.08 5.44 13.23
C ILE A 342 16.85 5.93 11.81
N LEU A 343 15.61 6.25 11.51
CA LEU A 343 15.17 6.81 10.23
C LEU A 343 15.26 8.33 10.27
N GLN A 344 15.96 8.93 9.32
CA GLN A 344 16.05 10.38 9.18
C GLN A 344 14.97 10.89 8.21
N LEU A 345 14.18 11.85 8.68
CA LEU A 345 12.96 12.28 8.01
C LEU A 345 12.99 13.78 7.73
N LYS A 346 12.43 14.16 6.56
CA LYS A 346 12.11 15.54 6.22
C LYS A 346 10.69 15.85 6.72
N GLY A 347 10.42 17.08 7.05
CA GLY A 347 9.12 17.57 7.51
C GLY A 347 8.03 17.53 6.48
#